data_1b65a6716991130428e11fa029fb6a08
#
_entry.id   1b65a6716991130428e11fa029fb6a08
#
_cell.length_a   1.000
_cell.length_b   1.000
_cell.length_c   1.000
_cell.angle_alpha   90.00
_cell.angle_beta   90.00
_cell.angle_gamma   90.00
#
_symmetry.space_group_name_H-M   'P 1'
#
loop_
_entity.id
_entity.type
_entity.pdbx_description
1 polymer ?
#
loop_
_entity_poly.entity_id
_entity_poly.type
_entity_poly.pdbx_seq_one_letter_code
_entity_poly.pdbx_strand_id
1 'polypeptide(L)'
;VRSRGLGDVYKRQLRTQTSGGQIRTMDSQKPPIKVLIPGRVFRSDSDATHSPMFHQMEGLVVDKGITLGDLQGALNTFVQKLFGADTRTRLRPSYFPFTEPSVEVDVSCFECHGKGCPLCKHTGWIEVLGGGVVNRKVLENCNIDPDEYSGFAFGIGIERIAMLKYGINNIGLMFENNLQFLKQFHE
;
A
#
# COMPACT_ATOMS: atom_id res chain seq x y z
N VAL A 1 -22.95 -2.85 -2.26
CA VAL A 1 -21.75 -2.47 -1.51
C VAL A 1 -21.94 -1.04 -1.01
N ARG A 2 -22.02 -0.85 0.31
CA ARG A 2 -22.04 0.52 0.88
C ARG A 2 -20.67 1.16 0.62
N SER A 3 -20.68 2.24 -0.16
CA SER A 3 -19.49 3.06 -0.38
C SER A 3 -18.96 3.58 0.96
N ARG A 4 -17.72 3.29 1.29
CA ARG A 4 -17.02 3.82 2.48
C ARG A 4 -16.38 5.18 2.23
N GLY A 5 -16.67 5.81 1.11
CA GLY A 5 -16.10 7.08 0.73
C GLY A 5 -16.97 8.28 1.09
N LEU A 6 -16.35 9.44 1.22
CA LEU A 6 -17.01 10.72 1.31
C LEU A 6 -17.60 11.09 -0.06
N GLY A 7 -18.90 11.40 -0.11
CA GLY A 7 -19.62 11.75 -1.34
C GLY A 7 -20.54 12.95 -1.15
N ASP A 8 -21.11 13.43 -2.24
CA ASP A 8 -22.09 14.51 -2.26
C ASP A 8 -23.49 14.04 -2.69
N VAL A 9 -24.48 14.95 -2.65
CA VAL A 9 -25.88 14.69 -3.03
C VAL A 9 -26.05 14.29 -4.50
N TYR A 10 -25.06 14.55 -5.36
CA TYR A 10 -25.03 14.14 -6.76
C TYR A 10 -24.41 12.75 -6.97
N LYS A 11 -24.18 12.00 -5.89
CA LYS A 11 -23.52 10.68 -5.88
C LYS A 11 -22.07 10.71 -6.40
N ARG A 12 -21.42 11.88 -6.42
CA ARG A 12 -19.98 11.98 -6.64
C ARG A 12 -19.28 11.55 -5.37
N GLN A 13 -18.27 10.73 -5.49
CA GLN A 13 -17.51 10.19 -4.38
C GLN A 13 -16.06 10.68 -4.46
N LEU A 14 -15.53 11.10 -3.33
CA LEU A 14 -14.09 11.33 -3.22
C LEU A 14 -13.35 10.00 -3.38
N ARG A 15 -12.23 10.03 -4.09
CA ARG A 15 -11.44 8.85 -4.42
C ARG A 15 -10.97 8.12 -3.15
N THR A 16 -11.31 6.84 -3.02
CA THR A 16 -11.00 6.00 -1.86
C THR A 16 -9.67 5.28 -1.97
N GLN A 17 -9.12 5.15 -3.19
CA GLN A 17 -7.88 4.45 -3.49
C GLN A 17 -7.31 4.92 -4.84
N THR A 18 -6.02 4.65 -5.09
CA THR A 18 -5.35 5.05 -6.33
C THR A 18 -5.44 4.01 -7.45
N SER A 19 -6.09 2.87 -7.22
CA SER A 19 -6.19 1.71 -8.15
C SER A 19 -6.75 2.07 -9.54
N GLY A 20 -7.61 3.09 -9.65
CA GLY A 20 -8.06 3.58 -10.95
C GLY A 20 -6.93 4.07 -11.87
N GLY A 21 -5.78 4.43 -11.30
CA GLY A 21 -4.58 4.75 -12.07
C GLY A 21 -3.94 3.51 -12.70
N GLN A 22 -4.00 2.36 -12.04
CA GLN A 22 -3.51 1.08 -12.58
C GLN A 22 -4.30 0.71 -13.84
N ILE A 23 -5.63 0.79 -13.78
CA ILE A 23 -6.50 0.51 -14.92
C ILE A 23 -6.18 1.44 -16.09
N ARG A 24 -6.14 2.76 -15.86
CA ARG A 24 -5.79 3.73 -16.93
C ARG A 24 -4.41 3.49 -17.53
N THR A 25 -3.46 3.01 -16.74
CA THR A 25 -2.13 2.65 -17.26
C THR A 25 -2.22 1.42 -18.15
N MET A 26 -2.91 0.36 -17.72
CA MET A 26 -3.10 -0.85 -18.53
C MET A 26 -3.92 -0.60 -19.80
N ASP A 27 -4.88 0.34 -19.78
CA ASP A 27 -5.65 0.73 -20.96
C ASP A 27 -4.82 1.54 -21.96
N SER A 28 -3.80 2.28 -21.49
CA SER A 28 -3.02 3.21 -22.32
C SER A 28 -1.73 2.62 -22.89
N GLN A 29 -1.24 1.52 -22.36
CA GLN A 29 0.02 0.89 -22.80
C GLN A 29 -0.01 -0.63 -22.65
N LYS A 30 0.79 -1.30 -23.48
CA LYS A 30 0.94 -2.76 -23.44
C LYS A 30 2.05 -3.17 -22.46
N PRO A 31 1.99 -4.40 -21.91
CA PRO A 31 3.12 -4.96 -21.17
C PRO A 31 4.43 -4.97 -22.01
N PRO A 32 5.58 -4.82 -21.32
CA PRO A 32 5.76 -4.80 -19.87
C PRO A 32 5.38 -3.47 -19.22
N ILE A 33 4.67 -3.54 -18.11
CA ILE A 33 4.22 -2.37 -17.33
C ILE A 33 4.89 -2.38 -15.95
N LYS A 34 5.50 -1.26 -15.56
CA LYS A 34 6.03 -1.03 -14.22
C LYS A 34 5.72 0.40 -13.83
N VAL A 35 4.78 0.60 -12.90
CA VAL A 35 4.29 1.92 -12.56
C VAL A 35 4.05 2.08 -11.06
N LEU A 36 4.31 3.29 -10.55
CA LEU A 36 3.91 3.74 -9.22
C LEU A 36 2.87 4.85 -9.38
N ILE A 37 1.80 4.75 -8.61
CA ILE A 37 0.63 5.64 -8.72
C ILE A 37 0.36 6.27 -7.35
N PRO A 38 0.99 7.41 -7.04
CA PRO A 38 0.72 8.15 -5.83
C PRO A 38 -0.54 9.01 -5.96
N GLY A 39 -1.19 9.29 -4.84
CA GLY A 39 -2.30 10.23 -4.83
C GLY A 39 -3.01 10.33 -3.50
N ARG A 40 -3.75 11.44 -3.32
CA ARG A 40 -4.62 11.64 -2.17
C ARG A 40 -5.82 10.71 -2.26
N VAL A 41 -6.21 10.14 -1.14
CA VAL A 41 -7.37 9.27 -1.00
C VAL A 41 -8.18 9.66 0.23
N PHE A 42 -9.46 9.27 0.26
CA PHE A 42 -10.40 9.73 1.25
C PHE A 42 -11.19 8.55 1.81
N ARG A 43 -11.26 8.44 3.14
CA ARG A 43 -12.02 7.42 3.86
C ARG A 43 -12.68 8.06 5.08
N SER A 44 -13.74 7.46 5.59
CA SER A 44 -14.46 7.98 6.75
C SER A 44 -13.79 7.72 8.09
N ASP A 45 -12.63 7.05 8.08
CA ASP A 45 -11.91 6.69 9.30
C ASP A 45 -11.17 7.91 9.88
N SER A 46 -11.24 8.07 11.21
CA SER A 46 -10.57 9.17 11.93
C SER A 46 -10.19 8.73 13.34
N ASP A 47 -8.89 8.54 13.56
CA ASP A 47 -8.29 8.24 14.87
C ASP A 47 -6.82 8.66 14.88
N ALA A 48 -6.05 8.28 15.90
CA ALA A 48 -4.63 8.63 16.00
C ALA A 48 -3.77 8.09 14.84
N THR A 49 -4.23 7.04 14.16
CA THR A 49 -3.50 6.35 13.08
C THR A 49 -4.18 6.47 11.72
N HIS A 50 -5.39 7.02 11.67
CA HIS A 50 -6.19 7.21 10.46
C HIS A 50 -6.65 8.66 10.33
N SER A 51 -6.52 9.19 9.11
CA SER A 51 -7.04 10.50 8.73
C SER A 51 -8.09 10.33 7.63
N PRO A 52 -9.15 11.15 7.62
CA PRO A 52 -10.13 11.14 6.53
C PRO A 52 -9.52 11.40 5.15
N MET A 53 -8.39 12.08 5.10
CA MET A 53 -7.57 12.29 3.92
C MET A 53 -6.15 11.83 4.23
N PHE A 54 -5.58 11.01 3.34
CA PHE A 54 -4.18 10.58 3.42
C PHE A 54 -3.63 10.30 2.01
N HIS A 55 -2.35 10.03 1.91
CA HIS A 55 -1.70 9.71 0.64
C HIS A 55 -1.47 8.20 0.54
N GLN A 56 -1.88 7.65 -0.59
CA GLN A 56 -1.63 6.26 -0.95
C GLN A 56 -0.71 6.22 -2.16
N MET A 57 0.16 5.23 -2.20
CA MET A 57 0.93 4.89 -3.38
C MET A 57 0.68 3.41 -3.71
N GLU A 58 0.25 3.15 -4.93
CA GLU A 58 0.12 1.79 -5.44
C GLU A 58 1.19 1.50 -6.48
N GLY A 59 1.72 0.29 -6.44
CA GLY A 59 2.63 -0.24 -7.45
C GLY A 59 1.95 -1.32 -8.26
N LEU A 60 2.21 -1.33 -9.56
CA LEU A 60 1.77 -2.36 -10.50
C LEU A 60 2.94 -2.81 -11.36
N VAL A 61 3.11 -4.10 -11.46
CA VAL A 61 4.00 -4.73 -12.44
C VAL A 61 3.18 -5.76 -13.24
N VAL A 62 3.22 -5.67 -14.57
CA VAL A 62 2.64 -6.66 -15.48
C VAL A 62 3.68 -7.02 -16.52
N ASP A 63 4.03 -8.31 -16.58
CA ASP A 63 5.01 -8.85 -17.53
C ASP A 63 4.77 -10.35 -17.70
N LYS A 64 5.56 -11.04 -18.52
CA LYS A 64 5.49 -12.51 -18.66
C LYS A 64 6.03 -13.19 -17.41
N GLY A 65 5.28 -14.18 -16.91
CA GLY A 65 5.72 -15.06 -15.83
C GLY A 65 5.88 -14.40 -14.45
N ILE A 66 5.23 -13.28 -14.20
CA ILE A 66 5.23 -12.61 -12.89
C ILE A 66 4.47 -13.46 -11.87
N THR A 67 5.05 -13.61 -10.68
CA THR A 67 4.55 -14.46 -9.60
C THR A 67 4.37 -13.71 -8.28
N LEU A 68 3.74 -14.36 -7.30
CA LEU A 68 3.69 -13.87 -5.92
C LEU A 68 5.09 -13.79 -5.28
N GLY A 69 6.03 -14.67 -5.72
CA GLY A 69 7.42 -14.63 -5.29
C GLY A 69 8.14 -13.36 -5.72
N ASP A 70 7.84 -12.85 -6.93
CA ASP A 70 8.39 -11.58 -7.42
C ASP A 70 7.88 -10.38 -6.59
N LEU A 71 6.58 -10.37 -6.23
CA LEU A 71 6.03 -9.41 -5.27
C LEU A 71 6.79 -9.47 -3.95
N GLN A 72 6.96 -10.65 -3.38
CA GLN A 72 7.66 -10.82 -2.10
C GLN A 72 9.12 -10.35 -2.19
N GLY A 73 9.83 -10.66 -3.26
CA GLY A 73 11.20 -10.21 -3.51
C GLY A 73 11.33 -8.69 -3.62
N ALA A 74 10.42 -8.06 -4.37
CA ALA A 74 10.36 -6.61 -4.50
C ALA A 74 10.08 -5.93 -3.14
N LEU A 75 9.11 -6.44 -2.38
CA LEU A 75 8.76 -5.90 -1.06
C LEU A 75 9.85 -6.14 -0.02
N ASN A 76 10.53 -7.29 -0.02
CA ASN A 76 11.69 -7.51 0.84
C ASN A 76 12.78 -6.45 0.59
N THR A 77 13.11 -6.20 -0.67
CA THR A 77 14.09 -5.18 -1.03
C THR A 77 13.65 -3.78 -0.58
N PHE A 78 12.38 -3.46 -0.75
CA PHE A 78 11.82 -2.18 -0.33
C PHE A 78 11.92 -1.99 1.20
N VAL A 79 11.46 -2.96 1.99
CA VAL A 79 11.44 -2.81 3.46
C VAL A 79 12.84 -2.83 4.06
N GLN A 80 13.78 -3.60 3.48
CA GLN A 80 15.18 -3.60 3.91
C GLN A 80 15.87 -2.24 3.69
N LYS A 81 15.60 -1.60 2.55
CA LYS A 81 16.11 -0.24 2.28
C LYS A 81 15.48 0.82 3.18
N LEU A 82 14.26 0.60 3.64
CA LEU A 82 13.50 1.59 4.41
C LEU A 82 13.72 1.48 5.91
N PHE A 83 13.77 0.24 6.45
CA PHE A 83 13.79 -0.05 7.88
C PHE A 83 15.05 -0.79 8.35
N GLY A 84 15.98 -1.10 7.44
CA GLY A 84 17.23 -1.78 7.75
C GLY A 84 17.31 -3.20 7.19
N ALA A 85 18.55 -3.66 6.93
CA ALA A 85 18.86 -4.91 6.22
C ALA A 85 18.28 -6.18 6.87
N ASP A 86 18.10 -6.16 8.20
CA ASP A 86 17.57 -7.30 8.96
C ASP A 86 16.03 -7.40 8.93
N THR A 87 15.35 -6.42 8.34
CA THR A 87 13.88 -6.42 8.25
C THR A 87 13.40 -7.50 7.29
N ARG A 88 12.47 -8.32 7.77
CA ARG A 88 11.88 -9.44 7.00
C ARG A 88 10.41 -9.17 6.74
N THR A 89 9.90 -9.67 5.62
CA THR A 89 8.45 -9.67 5.32
C THR A 89 7.82 -11.02 5.64
N ARG A 90 6.53 -10.96 5.99
CA ARG A 90 5.65 -12.11 6.12
C ARG A 90 4.39 -11.83 5.34
N LEU A 91 3.99 -12.75 4.47
CA LEU A 91 2.72 -12.68 3.75
C LEU A 91 1.66 -13.42 4.56
N ARG A 92 0.52 -12.77 4.76
CA ARG A 92 -0.68 -13.39 5.34
C ARG A 92 -1.78 -13.43 4.28
N PRO A 93 -2.50 -14.55 4.11
CA PRO A 93 -3.65 -14.59 3.20
C PRO A 93 -4.68 -13.50 3.54
N SER A 94 -5.19 -12.84 2.50
CA SER A 94 -6.22 -11.81 2.61
C SER A 94 -7.16 -11.87 1.41
N TYR A 95 -8.09 -10.95 1.31
CA TYR A 95 -8.99 -10.82 0.18
C TYR A 95 -9.08 -9.38 -0.32
N PHE A 96 -8.75 -9.19 -1.59
CA PHE A 96 -9.03 -7.96 -2.34
C PHE A 96 -9.68 -8.33 -3.68
N PRO A 97 -10.70 -7.58 -4.14
CA PRO A 97 -11.47 -7.98 -5.33
C PRO A 97 -10.65 -7.92 -6.64
N PHE A 98 -9.49 -7.28 -6.65
CA PHE A 98 -8.66 -7.06 -7.82
C PHE A 98 -7.36 -7.87 -7.82
N THR A 99 -7.11 -8.67 -6.78
CA THR A 99 -5.95 -9.59 -6.70
C THR A 99 -6.37 -10.98 -6.27
N GLU A 100 -5.68 -12.01 -6.81
CA GLU A 100 -5.86 -13.41 -6.45
C GLU A 100 -4.59 -14.21 -6.81
N PRO A 101 -3.87 -14.77 -5.81
CA PRO A 101 -4.09 -14.62 -4.38
C PRO A 101 -3.83 -13.20 -3.86
N SER A 102 -4.58 -12.83 -2.81
CA SER A 102 -4.39 -11.57 -2.09
C SER A 102 -3.64 -11.80 -0.79
N VAL A 103 -2.79 -10.86 -0.41
CA VAL A 103 -2.00 -10.94 0.80
C VAL A 103 -1.93 -9.61 1.53
N GLU A 104 -1.95 -9.66 2.85
CA GLU A 104 -1.45 -8.59 3.70
C GLU A 104 0.03 -8.85 3.99
N VAL A 105 0.80 -7.80 4.08
CA VAL A 105 2.25 -7.87 4.25
C VAL A 105 2.64 -7.24 5.57
N ASP A 106 3.18 -8.07 6.44
CA ASP A 106 3.77 -7.65 7.70
C ASP A 106 5.29 -7.54 7.55
N VAL A 107 5.88 -6.62 8.29
CA VAL A 107 7.33 -6.53 8.48
C VAL A 107 7.69 -6.95 9.90
N SER A 108 8.85 -7.58 10.07
CA SER A 108 9.39 -7.81 11.41
C SER A 108 9.59 -6.48 12.12
N CYS A 109 9.17 -6.41 13.37
CA CYS A 109 9.29 -5.17 14.14
C CYS A 109 10.76 -4.76 14.26
N PHE A 110 11.10 -3.63 13.70
CA PHE A 110 12.46 -3.08 13.67
C PHE A 110 12.87 -2.51 15.02
N GLU A 111 11.93 -2.15 15.89
CA GLU A 111 12.19 -1.66 17.25
C GLU A 111 12.63 -2.80 18.20
N CYS A 112 11.88 -3.90 18.22
CA CYS A 112 12.13 -5.01 19.14
C CYS A 112 12.77 -6.23 18.46
N HIS A 113 13.10 -6.16 17.19
CA HIS A 113 13.67 -7.26 16.40
C HIS A 113 12.89 -8.58 16.55
N GLY A 114 11.55 -8.47 16.54
CA GLY A 114 10.65 -9.63 16.63
C GLY A 114 10.35 -10.14 18.03
N LYS A 115 10.93 -9.54 19.09
CA LYS A 115 10.71 -9.98 20.49
C LYS A 115 9.35 -9.59 21.08
N GLY A 116 8.67 -8.64 20.47
CA GLY A 116 7.42 -8.07 20.94
C GLY A 116 7.62 -6.79 21.78
N CYS A 117 6.96 -5.71 21.40
CA CYS A 117 6.97 -4.43 22.11
C CYS A 117 5.62 -3.71 21.90
N PRO A 118 5.36 -2.59 22.59
CA PRO A 118 4.12 -1.83 22.41
C PRO A 118 3.85 -1.40 20.95
N LEU A 119 4.88 -1.04 20.19
CA LEU A 119 4.76 -0.65 18.77
C LEU A 119 4.13 -1.76 17.92
N CYS A 120 4.57 -2.99 18.08
CA CYS A 120 4.03 -4.15 17.36
C CYS A 120 2.91 -4.88 18.12
N LYS A 121 2.36 -4.27 19.19
CA LYS A 121 1.35 -4.89 20.06
C LYS A 121 1.78 -6.28 20.56
N HIS A 122 3.05 -6.42 20.91
CA HIS A 122 3.70 -7.65 21.40
C HIS A 122 3.71 -8.84 20.42
N THR A 123 3.35 -8.62 19.16
CA THR A 123 3.33 -9.69 18.14
C THR A 123 4.68 -9.93 17.46
N GLY A 124 5.62 -8.99 17.54
CA GLY A 124 6.87 -8.99 16.79
C GLY A 124 6.73 -8.60 15.32
N TRP A 125 5.51 -8.32 14.85
CA TRP A 125 5.18 -8.00 13.45
C TRP A 125 4.33 -6.73 13.34
N ILE A 126 4.51 -5.97 12.28
CA ILE A 126 3.77 -4.75 11.98
C ILE A 126 3.20 -4.87 10.57
N GLU A 127 1.87 -4.78 10.45
CA GLU A 127 1.22 -4.70 9.14
C GLU A 127 1.51 -3.35 8.48
N VAL A 128 1.94 -3.39 7.21
CA VAL A 128 2.36 -2.18 6.48
C VAL A 128 1.62 -1.96 5.17
N LEU A 129 1.19 -3.03 4.48
CA LEU A 129 0.57 -2.90 3.17
C LEU A 129 -0.24 -4.14 2.78
N GLY A 130 -1.10 -3.99 1.76
CA GLY A 130 -1.78 -5.08 1.08
C GLY A 130 -1.34 -5.18 -0.37
N GLY A 131 -1.42 -6.40 -0.93
CA GLY A 131 -1.05 -6.66 -2.32
C GLY A 131 -1.50 -8.04 -2.78
N GLY A 132 -1.02 -8.45 -3.93
CA GLY A 132 -1.30 -9.77 -4.49
C GLY A 132 -1.02 -9.88 -5.98
N VAL A 133 -1.28 -11.03 -6.54
CA VAL A 133 -1.24 -11.24 -7.99
C VAL A 133 -2.49 -10.60 -8.59
N VAL A 134 -2.31 -9.87 -9.69
CA VAL A 134 -3.43 -9.19 -10.38
C VAL A 134 -4.43 -10.25 -10.86
N ASN A 135 -5.71 -10.06 -10.51
CA ASN A 135 -6.75 -10.99 -10.92
C ASN A 135 -6.86 -11.04 -12.45
N ARG A 136 -6.95 -12.25 -13.02
CA ARG A 136 -7.05 -12.48 -14.47
C ARG A 136 -8.15 -11.64 -15.12
N LYS A 137 -9.30 -11.49 -14.44
CA LYS A 137 -10.41 -10.67 -14.92
C LYS A 137 -10.06 -9.19 -15.09
N VAL A 138 -9.15 -8.68 -14.26
CA VAL A 138 -8.66 -7.29 -14.37
C VAL A 138 -7.81 -7.13 -15.62
N LEU A 139 -6.93 -8.08 -15.92
CA LEU A 139 -6.13 -8.09 -17.15
C LEU A 139 -7.03 -8.19 -18.40
N GLU A 140 -7.97 -9.13 -18.41
CA GLU A 140 -8.95 -9.30 -19.48
C GLU A 140 -9.73 -8.01 -19.78
N ASN A 141 -10.22 -7.34 -18.73
CA ASN A 141 -10.96 -6.08 -18.85
C ASN A 141 -10.10 -4.92 -19.42
N CYS A 142 -8.78 -5.02 -19.32
CA CYS A 142 -7.82 -4.07 -19.91
C CYS A 142 -7.24 -4.56 -21.24
N ASN A 143 -7.83 -5.59 -21.85
CA ASN A 143 -7.38 -6.20 -23.11
C ASN A 143 -5.93 -6.71 -23.07
N ILE A 144 -5.50 -7.21 -21.91
CA ILE A 144 -4.22 -7.89 -21.71
C ILE A 144 -4.52 -9.39 -21.58
N ASP A 145 -3.87 -10.22 -22.40
CA ASP A 145 -4.05 -11.67 -22.39
C ASP A 145 -3.47 -12.27 -21.10
N PRO A 146 -4.32 -12.84 -20.21
CA PRO A 146 -3.86 -13.41 -18.95
C PRO A 146 -3.20 -14.79 -19.09
N ASP A 147 -3.20 -15.39 -20.27
CA ASP A 147 -2.45 -16.62 -20.56
C ASP A 147 -0.99 -16.30 -20.95
N GLU A 148 -0.75 -15.11 -21.46
CA GLU A 148 0.59 -14.63 -21.82
C GLU A 148 1.23 -13.80 -20.71
N TYR A 149 0.43 -12.97 -20.00
CA TYR A 149 0.90 -12.02 -19.02
C TYR A 149 0.30 -12.28 -17.65
N SER A 150 1.09 -12.01 -16.64
CA SER A 150 0.66 -11.98 -15.24
C SER A 150 1.21 -10.71 -14.58
N GLY A 151 0.77 -10.41 -13.36
CA GLY A 151 1.26 -9.23 -12.70
C GLY A 151 1.04 -9.27 -11.19
N PHE A 152 1.69 -8.40 -10.48
CA PHE A 152 1.38 -8.12 -9.08
C PHE A 152 1.05 -6.65 -8.87
N ALA A 153 0.25 -6.38 -7.86
CA ALA A 153 -0.04 -5.05 -7.38
C ALA A 153 0.08 -4.98 -5.85
N PHE A 154 0.43 -3.80 -5.33
CA PHE A 154 0.43 -3.52 -3.90
C PHE A 154 0.04 -2.07 -3.64
N GLY A 155 -0.44 -1.78 -2.43
CA GLY A 155 -0.81 -0.42 -2.02
C GLY A 155 -0.34 -0.12 -0.62
N ILE A 156 0.32 1.03 -0.44
CA ILE A 156 0.84 1.52 0.84
C ILE A 156 0.25 2.90 1.18
N GLY A 157 -0.04 3.12 2.47
CA GLY A 157 -0.30 4.46 3.01
C GLY A 157 1.03 5.15 3.30
N ILE A 158 1.30 6.29 2.65
CA ILE A 158 2.58 7.00 2.77
C ILE A 158 2.79 7.49 4.20
N GLU A 159 1.74 8.05 4.81
CA GLU A 159 1.79 8.50 6.21
C GLU A 159 2.07 7.35 7.18
N ARG A 160 1.49 6.15 6.91
CA ARG A 160 1.76 4.97 7.74
C ARG A 160 3.23 4.59 7.75
N ILE A 161 3.87 4.62 6.59
CA ILE A 161 5.30 4.37 6.46
C ILE A 161 6.12 5.46 7.17
N ALA A 162 5.76 6.72 6.98
CA ALA A 162 6.44 7.84 7.63
C ALA A 162 6.30 7.79 9.16
N MET A 163 5.09 7.49 9.66
CA MET A 163 4.86 7.30 11.10
C MET A 163 5.77 6.22 11.68
N LEU A 164 5.87 5.08 11.00
CA LEU A 164 6.73 3.98 11.45
C LEU A 164 8.22 4.35 11.39
N LYS A 165 8.64 5.02 10.31
CA LYS A 165 10.05 5.36 10.11
C LYS A 165 10.56 6.43 11.08
N TYR A 166 9.73 7.42 11.41
CA TYR A 166 10.09 8.59 12.20
C TYR A 166 9.52 8.56 13.62
N GLY A 167 8.87 7.46 14.03
CA GLY A 167 8.31 7.32 15.38
C GLY A 167 7.16 8.30 15.66
N ILE A 168 6.40 8.70 14.64
CA ILE A 168 5.27 9.62 14.77
C ILE A 168 4.06 8.84 15.28
N ASN A 169 3.52 9.21 16.42
CA ASN A 169 2.45 8.49 17.11
C ASN A 169 1.02 8.97 16.75
N ASN A 170 0.90 10.09 16.07
CA ASN A 170 -0.38 10.66 15.66
C ASN A 170 -0.29 11.23 14.24
N ILE A 171 -1.12 10.70 13.33
CA ILE A 171 -1.16 11.13 11.92
C ILE A 171 -1.57 12.60 11.76
N GLY A 172 -2.40 13.14 12.68
CA GLY A 172 -2.84 14.53 12.69
C GLY A 172 -1.68 15.52 12.67
N LEU A 173 -0.58 15.20 13.36
CA LEU A 173 0.62 16.05 13.40
C LEU A 173 1.19 16.37 12.02
N MET A 174 1.01 15.49 11.04
CA MET A 174 1.45 15.71 9.66
C MET A 174 0.62 16.75 8.91
N PHE A 175 -0.60 17.04 9.38
CA PHE A 175 -1.58 17.91 8.72
C PHE A 175 -1.86 19.21 9.47
N GLU A 176 -1.43 19.33 10.74
CA GLU A 176 -1.66 20.51 11.60
C GLU A 176 -0.75 21.70 11.26
N ASN A 177 0.23 21.53 10.40
CA ASN A 177 1.21 22.56 10.04
C ASN A 177 1.94 23.17 11.25
N ASN A 178 2.21 22.36 12.28
CA ASN A 178 2.90 22.78 13.48
C ASN A 178 4.41 22.96 13.21
N LEU A 179 4.90 24.18 13.32
CA LEU A 179 6.31 24.49 13.03
C LEU A 179 7.30 23.78 13.95
N GLN A 180 6.96 23.53 15.22
CA GLN A 180 7.84 22.78 16.13
C GLN A 180 7.95 21.32 15.72
N PHE A 181 6.84 20.71 15.29
CA PHE A 181 6.84 19.37 14.74
C PHE A 181 7.67 19.30 13.44
N LEU A 182 7.44 20.22 12.52
CA LEU A 182 8.13 20.23 11.22
C LEU A 182 9.65 20.44 11.36
N LYS A 183 10.09 21.26 12.32
CA LYS A 183 11.53 21.52 12.57
C LYS A 183 12.32 20.26 13.00
N GLN A 184 11.66 19.20 13.45
CA GLN A 184 12.33 17.94 13.84
C GLN A 184 12.90 17.17 12.64
N PHE A 185 12.48 17.49 11.42
CA PHE A 185 12.85 16.80 10.17
C PHE A 185 13.79 17.62 9.28
N HIS A 186 14.36 18.71 9.79
CA HIS A 186 15.42 19.42 9.10
C HIS A 186 16.75 18.77 9.44
N GLU A 187 17.45 18.26 8.41
CA GLU A 187 18.89 17.99 8.44
C GLU A 187 19.67 19.28 8.24
#